data_0b9b3afca52ac99270fb011bfe4d2c21
#
_entry.id   0b9b3afca52ac99270fb011bfe4d2c21
#
_cell.length_a   1.000
_cell.length_b   1.000
_cell.length_c   1.000
_cell.angle_alpha   90.00
_cell.angle_beta   90.00
_cell.angle_gamma   90.00
#
_symmetry.space_group_name_H-M   'P 1'
#
loop_
_entity.id
_entity.type
_entity.pdbx_description
1 polymer ?
#
loop_
_entity_poly.entity_id
_entity_poly.type
_entity_poly.pdbx_seq_one_letter_code
_entity_poly.pdbx_strand_id
1 'polypeptide(L)'
;MVTSHSILTARLRLTPATEETLRLELDDPAAFAAHLRVRIPPDWPPGEYDRGAIQFFLEKMIEGGPNAVGWYGWYAILQGSAPAALVGCGGYLGAPDDAGCMEIGYSICEQWRNKGLAKELVQALVDRAWALCARKIVAHTTEANPASIAVLLSCGFQQTPGSDQVQLQFEIVRSS
;
A
#
# COMPACT_ATOMS: atom_id res chain seq x y z
N MET A 1 -15.96 -4.70 14.06
CA MET A 1 -15.60 -3.51 13.27
C MET A 1 -14.11 -3.30 13.41
N VAL A 2 -13.35 -3.45 12.33
CA VAL A 2 -11.94 -3.04 12.32
C VAL A 2 -11.94 -1.52 12.16
N THR A 3 -11.74 -0.80 13.26
CA THR A 3 -11.58 0.66 13.20
C THR A 3 -10.26 0.93 12.48
N SER A 4 -10.36 1.38 11.25
CA SER A 4 -9.21 1.65 10.40
C SER A 4 -8.59 3.00 10.78
N HIS A 5 -7.79 3.00 11.83
CA HIS A 5 -7.01 4.16 12.25
C HIS A 5 -5.73 4.26 11.41
N SER A 6 -5.22 5.46 11.25
CA SER A 6 -3.89 5.66 10.65
C SER A 6 -2.82 4.86 11.42
N ILE A 7 -1.88 4.29 10.67
CA ILE A 7 -0.71 3.62 11.23
C ILE A 7 0.43 4.63 11.27
N LEU A 8 1.07 4.75 12.42
CA LEU A 8 2.25 5.59 12.58
C LEU A 8 3.51 4.74 12.62
N THR A 9 4.50 5.13 11.85
CA THR A 9 5.84 4.55 11.85
C THR A 9 6.86 5.60 12.29
N ALA A 10 8.15 5.33 12.17
CA ALA A 10 9.19 6.29 12.52
C ALA A 10 9.10 7.60 11.71
N ARG A 11 8.73 7.51 10.41
CA ARG A 11 8.71 8.66 9.51
C ARG A 11 7.38 8.83 8.78
N LEU A 12 6.57 7.77 8.68
CA LEU A 12 5.35 7.77 7.89
C LEU A 12 4.11 7.76 8.77
N ARG A 13 3.07 8.39 8.27
CA ARG A 13 1.68 8.17 8.65
C ARG A 13 0.98 7.49 7.48
N LEU A 14 0.53 6.26 7.68
CA LEU A 14 -0.29 5.56 6.69
C LEU A 14 -1.75 5.84 6.99
N THR A 15 -2.44 6.44 6.04
CA THR A 15 -3.87 6.78 6.15
C THR A 15 -4.66 5.90 5.18
N PRO A 16 -5.67 5.14 5.66
CA PRO A 16 -6.44 4.27 4.79
C PRO A 16 -7.23 5.11 3.78
N ALA A 17 -7.30 4.62 2.55
CA ALA A 17 -8.19 5.18 1.55
C ALA A 17 -9.65 4.93 1.95
N THR A 18 -10.51 5.87 1.61
CA THR A 18 -11.96 5.81 1.77
C THR A 18 -12.61 6.07 0.42
N GLU A 19 -13.90 5.78 0.29
CA GLU A 19 -14.65 6.15 -0.91
C GLU A 19 -14.50 7.64 -1.24
N GLU A 20 -14.61 8.50 -0.22
CA GLU A 20 -14.45 9.96 -0.37
C GLU A 20 -13.06 10.33 -0.90
N THR A 21 -11.98 9.82 -0.28
CA THR A 21 -10.62 10.15 -0.71
C THR A 21 -10.32 9.67 -2.12
N LEU A 22 -10.79 8.47 -2.51
CA LEU A 22 -10.59 7.93 -3.86
C LEU A 22 -11.37 8.72 -4.92
N ARG A 23 -12.58 9.20 -4.61
CA ARG A 23 -13.32 10.11 -5.49
C ARG A 23 -12.58 11.44 -5.68
N LEU A 24 -12.13 12.05 -4.59
CA LEU A 24 -11.36 13.29 -4.64
C LEU A 24 -10.06 13.10 -5.45
N GLU A 25 -9.36 11.99 -5.26
CA GLU A 25 -8.13 11.67 -5.98
C GLU A 25 -8.35 11.56 -7.50
N LEU A 26 -9.48 10.99 -7.92
CA LEU A 26 -9.84 10.86 -9.33
C LEU A 26 -10.29 12.17 -9.98
N ASP A 27 -11.03 12.99 -9.26
CA ASP A 27 -11.84 14.07 -9.84
C ASP A 27 -11.37 15.47 -9.44
N ASP A 28 -10.73 15.63 -8.27
CA ASP A 28 -10.28 16.93 -7.75
C ASP A 28 -8.98 16.80 -6.93
N PRO A 29 -7.81 16.80 -7.59
CA PRO A 29 -6.52 16.69 -6.91
C PRO A 29 -6.28 17.79 -5.86
N ALA A 30 -6.83 18.98 -6.04
CA ALA A 30 -6.66 20.06 -5.07
C ALA A 30 -7.46 19.80 -3.80
N ALA A 31 -8.71 19.35 -3.92
CA ALA A 31 -9.53 18.93 -2.79
C ALA A 31 -8.95 17.68 -2.11
N PHE A 32 -8.39 16.74 -2.87
CA PHE A 32 -7.69 15.57 -2.33
C PHE A 32 -6.48 15.97 -1.46
N ALA A 33 -5.64 16.90 -1.97
CA ALA A 33 -4.51 17.42 -1.21
C ALA A 33 -4.95 18.12 0.08
N ALA A 34 -6.00 18.93 0.01
CA ALA A 34 -6.57 19.66 1.15
C ALA A 34 -7.16 18.69 2.19
N HIS A 35 -7.90 17.66 1.74
CA HIS A 35 -8.52 16.64 2.60
C HIS A 35 -7.46 15.89 3.42
N LEU A 36 -6.40 15.42 2.77
CA LEU A 36 -5.29 14.73 3.44
C LEU A 36 -4.33 15.68 4.18
N ARG A 37 -4.42 17.00 3.92
CA ARG A 37 -3.50 18.03 4.42
C ARG A 37 -2.05 17.77 4.03
N VAL A 38 -1.85 17.47 2.76
CA VAL A 38 -0.54 17.10 2.20
C VAL A 38 -0.20 17.91 0.96
N ARG A 39 1.08 17.94 0.63
CA ARG A 39 1.55 18.29 -0.70
C ARG A 39 1.60 17.03 -1.56
N ILE A 40 0.96 17.08 -2.71
CA ILE A 40 0.99 16.01 -3.70
C ILE A 40 2.22 16.25 -4.62
N PRO A 41 3.08 15.25 -4.83
CA PRO A 41 4.21 15.38 -5.75
C PRO A 41 3.74 15.37 -7.21
N PRO A 42 4.53 15.97 -8.14
CA PRO A 42 4.14 16.06 -9.55
C PRO A 42 4.05 14.72 -10.27
N ASP A 43 4.74 13.69 -9.76
CA ASP A 43 4.73 12.31 -10.26
C ASP A 43 3.67 11.42 -9.58
N TRP A 44 2.68 12.01 -8.92
CA TRP A 44 1.51 11.28 -8.41
C TRP A 44 0.48 11.03 -9.52
N PRO A 45 -0.14 9.86 -9.59
CA PRO A 45 0.07 8.65 -8.77
C PRO A 45 1.31 7.84 -9.21
N PRO A 46 2.00 7.15 -8.28
CA PRO A 46 3.28 6.49 -8.55
C PRO A 46 3.15 5.10 -9.16
N GLY A 47 3.95 4.82 -10.19
CA GLY A 47 4.15 3.47 -10.72
C GLY A 47 2.87 2.81 -11.24
N GLU A 48 2.61 1.59 -10.77
CA GLU A 48 1.43 0.81 -11.15
C GLU A 48 0.14 1.25 -10.42
N TYR A 49 0.25 2.14 -9.44
CA TYR A 49 -0.90 2.79 -8.84
C TYR A 49 -1.39 3.91 -9.75
N ASP A 50 -1.98 3.52 -10.86
CA ASP A 50 -2.50 4.42 -11.89
C ASP A 50 -4.01 4.71 -11.69
N ARG A 51 -4.59 5.47 -12.62
CA ARG A 51 -6.02 5.78 -12.59
C ARG A 51 -6.90 4.51 -12.57
N GLY A 52 -6.49 3.45 -13.26
CA GLY A 52 -7.22 2.18 -13.27
C GLY A 52 -7.19 1.50 -11.91
N ALA A 53 -6.05 1.50 -11.24
CA ALA A 53 -5.92 0.98 -9.88
C ALA A 53 -6.77 1.78 -8.87
N ILE A 54 -6.80 3.11 -8.99
CA ILE A 54 -7.63 3.97 -8.14
C ILE A 54 -9.12 3.66 -8.36
N GLN A 55 -9.56 3.49 -9.60
CA GLN A 55 -10.94 3.12 -9.93
C GLN A 55 -11.30 1.74 -9.36
N PHE A 56 -10.42 0.76 -9.49
CA PHE A 56 -10.62 -0.57 -8.88
C PHE A 56 -10.82 -0.49 -7.37
N PHE A 57 -9.99 0.29 -6.67
CA PHE A 57 -10.16 0.46 -5.24
C PHE A 57 -11.43 1.20 -4.88
N LEU A 58 -11.85 2.18 -5.67
CA LEU A 58 -13.13 2.88 -5.49
C LEU A 58 -14.31 1.91 -5.61
N GLU A 59 -14.31 1.05 -6.63
CA GLU A 59 -15.33 0.02 -6.81
C GLU A 59 -15.41 -0.90 -5.59
N LYS A 60 -14.26 -1.36 -5.09
CA LYS A 60 -14.18 -2.19 -3.89
C LYS A 60 -14.67 -1.49 -2.62
N MET A 61 -14.43 -0.18 -2.50
CA MET A 61 -14.97 0.63 -1.40
C MET A 61 -16.49 0.77 -1.49
N ILE A 62 -17.05 0.96 -2.68
CA ILE A 62 -18.49 1.04 -2.89
C ILE A 62 -19.17 -0.31 -2.58
N GLU A 63 -18.60 -1.42 -3.08
CA GLU A 63 -19.11 -2.77 -2.85
C GLU A 63 -19.11 -3.15 -1.35
N GLY A 64 -18.03 -2.87 -0.64
CA GLY A 64 -17.85 -3.28 0.75
C GLY A 64 -18.29 -2.23 1.78
N GLY A 65 -18.56 -1.00 1.36
CA GLY A 65 -18.94 0.11 2.23
C GLY A 65 -17.91 0.38 3.33
N PRO A 66 -18.35 0.81 4.52
CA PRO A 66 -17.43 1.13 5.63
C PRO A 66 -16.55 -0.03 6.07
N ASN A 67 -16.97 -1.28 5.81
CA ASN A 67 -16.19 -2.47 6.18
C ASN A 67 -15.00 -2.73 5.25
N ALA A 68 -14.98 -2.12 4.07
CA ALA A 68 -13.87 -2.22 3.12
C ALA A 68 -12.66 -1.36 3.51
N VAL A 69 -12.87 -0.32 4.33
CA VAL A 69 -11.81 0.60 4.74
C VAL A 69 -10.69 -0.15 5.47
N GLY A 70 -9.46 0.03 4.95
CA GLY A 70 -8.25 -0.62 5.49
C GLY A 70 -7.93 -2.00 4.92
N TRP A 71 -8.78 -2.57 4.06
CA TRP A 71 -8.52 -3.81 3.34
C TRP A 71 -8.00 -3.59 1.91
N TYR A 72 -7.87 -2.31 1.51
CA TYR A 72 -7.38 -1.91 0.20
C TYR A 72 -6.30 -0.84 0.31
N GLY A 73 -6.42 0.28 -0.38
CA GLY A 73 -5.39 1.30 -0.46
C GLY A 73 -5.10 2.05 0.85
N TRP A 74 -3.84 2.43 1.00
CA TRP A 74 -3.32 3.27 2.08
C TRP A 74 -2.38 4.31 1.49
N TYR A 75 -2.54 5.57 1.90
CA TYR A 75 -1.66 6.68 1.53
C TYR A 75 -0.48 6.77 2.49
N ALA A 76 0.73 6.79 1.96
CA ALA A 76 1.95 6.96 2.75
C ALA A 76 2.33 8.45 2.79
N ILE A 77 2.26 9.04 3.96
CA ILE A 77 2.46 10.47 4.21
C ILE A 77 3.71 10.65 5.08
N LEU A 78 4.74 11.31 4.52
CA LEU A 78 5.96 11.63 5.24
C LEU A 78 5.69 12.78 6.23
N GLN A 79 6.01 12.52 7.48
CA GLN A 79 5.89 13.49 8.57
C GLN A 79 7.14 14.36 8.68
N GLY A 80 7.05 15.44 9.47
CA GLY A 80 8.20 16.31 9.79
C GLY A 80 8.38 17.50 8.85
N SER A 81 7.51 17.70 7.86
CA SER A 81 7.44 18.92 7.05
C SER A 81 6.05 19.54 7.13
N ALA A 82 5.93 20.85 6.89
CA ALA A 82 4.66 21.55 6.83
C ALA A 82 4.52 22.26 5.47
N PRO A 83 3.58 21.86 4.58
CA PRO A 83 2.71 20.68 4.72
C PRO A 83 3.47 19.35 4.62
N ALA A 84 2.89 18.31 5.21
CA ALA A 84 3.39 16.95 5.05
C ALA A 84 3.38 16.53 3.58
N ALA A 85 4.25 15.60 3.18
CA ALA A 85 4.34 15.17 1.79
C ALA A 85 3.69 13.80 1.59
N LEU A 86 2.83 13.68 0.56
CA LEU A 86 2.38 12.39 0.06
C LEU A 86 3.54 11.75 -0.72
N VAL A 87 4.04 10.61 -0.28
CA VAL A 87 5.28 10.03 -0.84
C VAL A 87 5.07 8.70 -1.55
N GLY A 88 3.90 8.11 -1.38
CA GLY A 88 3.57 6.84 -1.99
C GLY A 88 2.25 6.28 -1.47
N CYS A 89 1.97 5.08 -1.86
CA CYS A 89 0.81 4.32 -1.44
C CYS A 89 1.16 2.83 -1.36
N GLY A 90 0.30 2.10 -0.71
CA GLY A 90 0.36 0.65 -0.63
C GLY A 90 -0.92 0.12 -0.02
N GLY A 91 -1.02 -1.15 0.19
CA GLY A 91 -2.21 -1.73 0.80
C GLY A 91 -2.37 -3.21 0.48
N TYR A 92 -3.58 -3.68 0.66
CA TYR A 92 -3.96 -5.05 0.39
C TYR A 92 -4.91 -5.11 -0.80
N LEU A 93 -5.06 -6.28 -1.41
CA LEU A 93 -6.05 -6.54 -2.45
C LEU A 93 -7.32 -7.17 -1.89
N GLY A 94 -7.56 -7.03 -0.60
CA GLY A 94 -8.72 -7.53 0.12
C GLY A 94 -8.39 -8.02 1.53
N ALA A 95 -9.40 -8.50 2.23
CA ALA A 95 -9.25 -9.18 3.51
C ALA A 95 -8.56 -10.55 3.32
N PRO A 96 -8.02 -11.18 4.39
CA PRO A 96 -7.49 -12.54 4.29
C PRO A 96 -8.53 -13.50 3.72
N ASP A 97 -8.10 -14.39 2.84
CA ASP A 97 -8.94 -15.49 2.37
C ASP A 97 -9.14 -16.56 3.47
N ASP A 98 -9.88 -17.62 3.16
CA ASP A 98 -10.16 -18.72 4.10
C ASP A 98 -8.90 -19.44 4.60
N ALA A 99 -7.81 -19.38 3.85
CA ALA A 99 -6.50 -19.91 4.25
C ALA A 99 -5.69 -18.90 5.10
N GLY A 100 -6.17 -17.67 5.24
CA GLY A 100 -5.50 -16.57 5.92
C GLY A 100 -4.41 -15.91 5.05
N CYS A 101 -4.50 -16.03 3.72
CA CYS A 101 -3.58 -15.40 2.79
C CYS A 101 -4.07 -14.00 2.42
N MET A 102 -3.13 -13.05 2.38
CA MET A 102 -3.34 -11.68 1.90
C MET A 102 -2.34 -11.34 0.82
N GLU A 103 -2.72 -10.48 -0.10
CA GLU A 103 -1.80 -9.92 -1.08
C GLU A 103 -1.58 -8.43 -0.80
N ILE A 104 -0.31 -7.99 -0.90
CA ILE A 104 0.07 -6.58 -0.76
C ILE A 104 0.65 -6.02 -2.05
N GLY A 105 0.39 -4.72 -2.27
CA GLY A 105 1.07 -3.92 -3.27
C GLY A 105 1.53 -2.60 -2.66
N TYR A 106 2.54 -1.97 -3.28
CA TYR A 106 3.05 -0.67 -2.84
C TYR A 106 3.79 0.04 -3.96
N SER A 107 3.84 1.36 -3.88
CA SER A 107 4.58 2.19 -4.80
C SER A 107 5.05 3.48 -4.11
N ILE A 108 6.25 3.94 -4.42
CA ILE A 108 6.83 5.19 -3.89
C ILE A 108 7.13 6.12 -5.06
N CYS A 109 6.74 7.38 -4.93
CA CYS A 109 7.03 8.43 -5.90
C CYS A 109 8.54 8.57 -6.12
N GLU A 110 8.96 8.84 -7.34
CA GLU A 110 10.36 8.73 -7.79
C GLU A 110 11.31 9.55 -6.92
N GLN A 111 10.97 10.79 -6.63
CA GLN A 111 11.78 11.69 -5.80
C GLN A 111 12.01 11.20 -4.36
N TRP A 112 11.23 10.22 -3.91
CA TRP A 112 11.27 9.66 -2.55
C TRP A 112 11.87 8.26 -2.48
N ARG A 113 12.28 7.69 -3.62
CA ARG A 113 12.95 6.39 -3.69
C ARG A 113 14.34 6.42 -3.07
N ASN A 114 14.89 5.25 -2.80
CA ASN A 114 16.23 5.05 -2.21
C ASN A 114 16.42 5.70 -0.82
N LYS A 115 15.34 5.96 -0.09
CA LYS A 115 15.34 6.55 1.25
C LYS A 115 14.81 5.58 2.33
N GLY A 116 14.59 4.32 1.96
CA GLY A 116 14.07 3.29 2.87
C GLY A 116 12.57 3.40 3.18
N LEU A 117 11.83 4.30 2.51
CA LEU A 117 10.40 4.51 2.79
C LEU A 117 9.54 3.35 2.33
N ALA A 118 9.88 2.69 1.21
CA ALA A 118 9.16 1.50 0.75
C ALA A 118 9.27 0.35 1.77
N LYS A 119 10.46 0.11 2.32
CA LYS A 119 10.66 -0.89 3.37
C LYS A 119 9.82 -0.58 4.62
N GLU A 120 9.80 0.68 5.05
CA GLU A 120 9.05 1.13 6.22
C GLU A 120 7.53 0.96 6.00
N LEU A 121 7.03 1.30 4.81
CA LEU A 121 5.64 1.10 4.39
C LEU A 121 5.28 -0.39 4.39
N VAL A 122 6.06 -1.23 3.72
CA VAL A 122 5.80 -2.67 3.62
C VAL A 122 5.82 -3.32 5.00
N GLN A 123 6.79 -2.99 5.85
CA GLN A 123 6.86 -3.53 7.21
C GLN A 123 5.61 -3.18 8.02
N ALA A 124 5.13 -1.94 7.93
CA ALA A 124 3.92 -1.51 8.63
C ALA A 124 2.66 -2.25 8.14
N LEU A 125 2.57 -2.53 6.84
CA LEU A 125 1.47 -3.33 6.28
C LEU A 125 1.58 -4.80 6.74
N VAL A 126 2.77 -5.37 6.76
CA VAL A 126 3.03 -6.73 7.25
C VAL A 126 2.64 -6.86 8.72
N ASP A 127 3.10 -5.94 9.57
CA ASP A 127 2.80 -5.96 11.01
C ASP A 127 1.30 -5.86 11.27
N ARG A 128 0.60 -5.00 10.50
CA ARG A 128 -0.85 -4.90 10.56
C ARG A 128 -1.55 -6.19 10.11
N ALA A 129 -1.10 -6.80 9.01
CA ALA A 129 -1.66 -8.06 8.54
C ALA A 129 -1.55 -9.17 9.59
N TRP A 130 -0.40 -9.26 10.28
CA TRP A 130 -0.23 -10.19 11.39
C TRP A 130 -1.17 -9.90 12.56
N ALA A 131 -1.37 -8.63 12.90
CA ALA A 131 -2.33 -8.23 13.93
C ALA A 131 -3.78 -8.57 13.57
N LEU A 132 -4.09 -8.67 12.28
CA LEU A 132 -5.40 -9.06 11.74
C LEU A 132 -5.49 -10.56 11.44
N CYS A 133 -4.61 -11.36 12.05
CA CYS A 133 -4.59 -12.82 11.96
C CYS A 133 -4.31 -13.40 10.56
N ALA A 134 -3.67 -12.65 9.68
CA ALA A 134 -3.12 -13.23 8.46
C ALA A 134 -2.12 -14.35 8.83
N ARG A 135 -2.03 -15.36 7.98
CA ARG A 135 -1.11 -16.49 8.12
C ARG A 135 0.01 -16.43 7.08
N LYS A 136 -0.29 -15.86 5.94
CA LYS A 136 0.63 -15.68 4.82
C LYS A 136 0.34 -14.36 4.12
N ILE A 137 1.40 -13.70 3.67
CA ILE A 137 1.30 -12.50 2.83
C ILE A 137 2.08 -12.75 1.57
N VAL A 138 1.48 -12.45 0.43
CA VAL A 138 2.10 -12.54 -0.89
C VAL A 138 2.26 -11.16 -1.50
N ALA A 139 3.26 -11.02 -2.37
CA ALA A 139 3.48 -9.83 -3.17
C ALA A 139 4.00 -10.23 -4.55
N HIS A 140 3.61 -9.49 -5.57
CA HIS A 140 4.04 -9.72 -6.93
C HIS A 140 4.90 -8.56 -7.42
N THR A 141 5.92 -8.87 -8.21
CA THR A 141 6.78 -7.91 -8.90
C THR A 141 7.34 -8.54 -10.18
N THR A 142 8.21 -7.85 -10.89
CA THR A 142 8.84 -8.35 -12.11
C THR A 142 10.36 -8.31 -11.98
N GLU A 143 11.08 -9.08 -12.80
CA GLU A 143 12.55 -9.00 -12.87
C GLU A 143 13.06 -7.62 -13.25
N ALA A 144 12.26 -6.85 -13.99
CA ALA A 144 12.57 -5.47 -14.38
C ALA A 144 12.50 -4.48 -13.20
N ASN A 145 12.01 -4.91 -12.02
CA ASN A 145 11.92 -4.06 -10.83
C ASN A 145 12.81 -4.56 -9.67
N PRO A 146 14.14 -4.46 -9.80
CA PRO A 146 15.07 -4.94 -8.76
C PRO A 146 14.91 -4.18 -7.43
N ALA A 147 14.42 -2.95 -7.45
CA ALA A 147 14.15 -2.18 -6.24
C ALA A 147 13.04 -2.81 -5.40
N SER A 148 11.95 -3.26 -6.03
CA SER A 148 10.88 -3.99 -5.34
C SER A 148 11.37 -5.32 -4.79
N ILE A 149 12.15 -6.08 -5.56
CA ILE A 149 12.75 -7.34 -5.11
C ILE A 149 13.59 -7.11 -3.83
N ALA A 150 14.46 -6.10 -3.85
CA ALA A 150 15.30 -5.78 -2.69
C ALA A 150 14.48 -5.38 -1.45
N VAL A 151 13.40 -4.62 -1.62
CA VAL A 151 12.49 -4.25 -0.53
C VAL A 151 11.84 -5.50 0.06
N LEU A 152 11.24 -6.37 -0.77
CA LEU A 152 10.58 -7.58 -0.31
C LEU A 152 11.53 -8.51 0.45
N LEU A 153 12.71 -8.77 -0.10
CA LEU A 153 13.74 -9.58 0.58
C LEU A 153 14.16 -8.94 1.92
N SER A 154 14.32 -7.62 1.97
CA SER A 154 14.70 -6.92 3.20
C SER A 154 13.61 -6.92 4.28
N CYS A 155 12.35 -7.18 3.90
CA CYS A 155 11.21 -7.35 4.79
C CYS A 155 10.93 -8.83 5.17
N GLY A 156 11.82 -9.75 4.75
CA GLY A 156 11.73 -11.17 5.11
C GLY A 156 10.89 -12.02 4.16
N PHE A 157 10.44 -11.47 3.03
CA PHE A 157 9.79 -12.27 2.00
C PHE A 157 10.80 -13.18 1.30
N GLN A 158 10.33 -14.31 0.84
CA GLN A 158 11.09 -15.26 0.02
C GLN A 158 10.41 -15.42 -1.32
N GLN A 159 11.21 -15.53 -2.39
CA GLN A 159 10.68 -15.80 -3.72
C GLN A 159 10.17 -17.24 -3.79
N THR A 160 8.96 -17.42 -4.31
CA THR A 160 8.38 -18.76 -4.50
C THR A 160 8.75 -19.33 -5.88
N PRO A 161 9.05 -20.64 -5.98
CA PRO A 161 9.22 -21.30 -7.26
C PRO A 161 7.91 -21.35 -8.04
N GLY A 162 7.95 -21.15 -9.36
CA GLY A 162 6.82 -21.42 -10.24
C GLY A 162 5.95 -20.23 -10.62
N SER A 163 6.38 -19.00 -10.33
CA SER A 163 5.83 -17.83 -10.99
C SER A 163 6.20 -17.86 -12.48
N ASP A 164 5.27 -17.48 -13.34
CA ASP A 164 5.55 -17.28 -14.77
C ASP A 164 6.77 -16.36 -14.93
N GLN A 165 7.57 -16.57 -15.99
CA GLN A 165 8.80 -15.81 -16.23
C GLN A 165 8.59 -14.28 -16.31
N VAL A 166 7.34 -13.83 -16.37
CA VAL A 166 6.97 -12.41 -16.45
C VAL A 166 6.69 -11.80 -15.08
N GLN A 167 6.17 -12.58 -14.13
CA GLN A 167 5.78 -12.10 -12.81
C GLN A 167 6.38 -12.98 -11.72
N LEU A 168 7.16 -12.36 -10.83
CA LEU A 168 7.74 -13.01 -9.67
C LEU A 168 6.80 -12.91 -8.49
N GLN A 169 6.60 -14.02 -7.79
CA GLN A 169 5.86 -14.05 -6.54
C GLN A 169 6.81 -14.17 -5.35
N PHE A 170 6.53 -13.39 -4.34
CA PHE A 170 7.21 -13.43 -3.05
C PHE A 170 6.20 -13.71 -1.95
N GLU A 171 6.60 -14.43 -0.92
CA GLU A 171 5.75 -14.69 0.23
C GLU A 171 6.50 -14.58 1.54
N ILE A 172 5.77 -14.25 2.59
CA ILE A 172 6.20 -14.35 3.98
C ILE A 172 5.12 -15.08 4.77
N VAL A 173 5.53 -16.05 5.55
CA VAL A 173 4.65 -16.86 6.40
C VAL A 173 4.86 -16.47 7.86
N ARG A 174 3.79 -16.35 8.62
CA ARG A 174 3.86 -16.06 10.05
C ARG A 174 4.56 -17.21 10.77
N SER A 175 5.65 -16.89 11.45
CA SER A 175 6.28 -17.85 12.37
C SER A 175 5.31 -18.21 13.50
N SER A 176 5.23 -19.50 13.79
CA SER A 176 4.38 -20.05 14.85
C SER A 176 4.85 -19.59 16.22
#